data_5e05b6d8fa3313d2003c7fbe1d7344d8
#
_entry.id   5e05b6d8fa3313d2003c7fbe1d7344d8
#
_cell.length_a   1.000
_cell.length_b   1.000
_cell.length_c   1.000
_cell.angle_alpha   90.00
_cell.angle_beta   90.00
_cell.angle_gamma   90.00
#
_symmetry.space_group_name_H-M   'P 1'
#
loop_
_entity.id
_entity.type
_entity.pdbx_description
1 polymer ?
#
loop_
_entity_poly.entity_id
_entity_poly.type
_entity_poly.pdbx_seq_one_letter_code
_entity_poly.pdbx_strand_id
1 'polypeptide(L)'
;MSIIKKIIFLSIFIPVISISNTFAEDLKKVGKFKDWEVMVMSEASGKVCFAQSTPVLQAPKKNKRDARLFITFRPGEKISNEISATAGYEFNKNNTVLATSGNNKFKFDIKQQGFAWMTSNKKEKIM
;
A
#
# COMPACT_ATOMS: atom_id res chain seq x y z
N MET A 1 35.87 37.48 -55.64
CA MET A 1 36.12 36.34 -54.70
C MET A 1 35.29 36.55 -53.46
N SER A 2 34.26 35.78 -53.36
CA SER A 2 33.33 35.86 -52.22
C SER A 2 33.70 34.80 -51.21
N ILE A 3 34.12 35.20 -50.00
CA ILE A 3 34.42 34.31 -48.90
C ILE A 3 33.12 34.15 -48.09
N ILE A 4 32.42 33.04 -48.29
CA ILE A 4 31.26 32.70 -47.54
C ILE A 4 31.72 32.23 -46.16
N LYS A 5 31.53 33.08 -45.15
CA LYS A 5 31.70 32.70 -43.73
C LYS A 5 30.58 31.75 -43.32
N LYS A 6 30.91 30.47 -43.18
CA LYS A 6 30.03 29.49 -42.53
C LYS A 6 29.97 29.78 -41.02
N ILE A 7 28.88 30.37 -40.59
CA ILE A 7 28.57 30.49 -39.17
C ILE A 7 28.01 29.12 -38.72
N ILE A 8 28.82 28.38 -37.98
CA ILE A 8 28.39 27.14 -37.34
C ILE A 8 27.62 27.55 -36.08
N PHE A 9 26.30 27.45 -36.15
CA PHE A 9 25.43 27.57 -34.97
C PHE A 9 25.60 26.31 -34.12
N LEU A 10 26.45 26.38 -33.09
CA LEU A 10 26.58 25.34 -32.09
C LEU A 10 25.36 25.42 -31.16
N SER A 11 24.32 24.63 -31.47
CA SER A 11 23.13 24.48 -30.62
C SER A 11 23.51 23.71 -29.35
N ILE A 12 23.69 24.45 -28.26
CA ILE A 12 23.89 23.85 -26.94
C ILE A 12 22.55 23.28 -26.49
N PHE A 13 22.39 21.96 -26.67
CA PHE A 13 21.27 21.21 -26.14
C PHE A 13 21.50 21.00 -24.62
N ILE A 14 20.90 21.87 -23.80
CA ILE A 14 20.92 21.72 -22.36
C ILE A 14 19.85 20.67 -21.98
N PRO A 15 20.23 19.48 -21.48
CA PRO A 15 19.24 18.54 -20.98
C PRO A 15 18.62 19.13 -19.72
N VAL A 16 17.32 19.39 -19.76
CA VAL A 16 16.53 19.71 -18.58
C VAL A 16 16.43 18.44 -17.74
N ILE A 17 17.29 18.33 -16.74
CA ILE A 17 17.18 17.26 -15.74
C ILE A 17 15.97 17.59 -14.89
N SER A 18 14.85 16.93 -15.17
CA SER A 18 13.67 16.95 -14.31
C SER A 18 14.02 16.23 -13.02
N ILE A 19 14.30 16.99 -11.97
CA ILE A 19 14.45 16.45 -10.62
C ILE A 19 13.04 16.06 -10.15
N SER A 20 12.69 14.80 -10.34
CA SER A 20 11.51 14.23 -9.71
C SER A 20 11.78 14.19 -8.21
N ASN A 21 11.14 15.08 -7.45
CA ASN A 21 11.09 14.96 -6.00
C ASN A 21 10.26 13.72 -5.68
N THR A 22 10.91 12.58 -5.51
CA THR A 22 10.32 11.42 -4.85
C THR A 22 10.18 11.81 -3.39
N PHE A 23 8.97 12.18 -2.96
CA PHE A 23 8.64 12.23 -1.55
C PHE A 23 8.79 10.80 -1.03
N ALA A 24 9.86 10.53 -0.32
CA ALA A 24 9.97 9.31 0.46
C ALA A 24 8.85 9.40 1.51
N GLU A 25 7.89 8.50 1.41
CA GLU A 25 6.85 8.36 2.44
C GLU A 25 7.56 8.06 3.75
N ASP A 26 7.45 8.98 4.71
CA ASP A 26 8.11 8.86 6.01
C ASP A 26 7.28 7.92 6.90
N LEU A 27 7.49 6.62 6.73
CA LEU A 27 6.82 5.58 7.49
C LEU A 27 7.41 5.51 8.91
N LYS A 28 6.61 5.88 9.90
CA LYS A 28 7.01 5.89 11.31
C LYS A 28 6.23 4.87 12.12
N LYS A 29 6.97 4.00 12.83
CA LYS A 29 6.38 3.13 13.85
C LYS A 29 6.06 3.95 15.10
N VAL A 30 4.80 3.92 15.51
CA VAL A 30 4.31 4.64 16.69
C VAL A 30 4.36 3.76 17.93
N GLY A 31 4.05 2.46 17.79
CA GLY A 31 4.07 1.54 18.91
C GLY A 31 3.75 0.10 18.53
N LYS A 32 3.88 -0.78 19.52
CA LYS A 32 3.50 -2.19 19.43
C LYS A 32 2.60 -2.54 20.61
N PHE A 33 1.46 -3.15 20.32
CA PHE A 33 0.45 -3.52 21.30
C PHE A 33 0.09 -5.00 21.08
N LYS A 34 0.66 -5.89 21.88
CA LYS A 34 0.55 -7.36 21.70
C LYS A 34 1.00 -7.77 20.28
N ASP A 35 0.09 -8.30 19.47
CA ASP A 35 0.37 -8.78 18.10
C ASP A 35 0.17 -7.70 17.02
N TRP A 36 -0.11 -6.45 17.42
CA TRP A 36 -0.34 -5.33 16.53
C TRP A 36 0.77 -4.30 16.60
N GLU A 37 1.21 -3.84 15.44
CA GLU A 37 2.10 -2.69 15.30
C GLU A 37 1.34 -1.53 14.68
N VAL A 38 1.48 -0.34 15.29
CA VAL A 38 0.85 0.89 14.79
C VAL A 38 1.87 1.72 14.05
N MET A 39 1.51 2.10 12.83
CA MET A 39 2.34 2.87 11.92
C MET A 39 1.61 4.14 11.49
N VAL A 40 2.38 5.17 11.22
CA VAL A 40 1.90 6.44 10.64
C VAL A 40 2.77 6.80 9.46
N MET A 41 2.16 7.25 8.38
CA MET A 41 2.85 7.82 7.24
C MET A 41 2.15 9.07 6.74
N SER A 42 2.87 9.89 5.99
CA SER A 42 2.33 11.10 5.37
C SER A 42 2.23 10.88 3.86
N GLU A 43 1.02 10.99 3.34
CA GLU A 43 0.72 10.95 1.91
C GLU A 43 0.28 12.34 1.42
N ALA A 44 0.15 12.52 0.12
CA ALA A 44 -0.35 13.78 -0.47
C ALA A 44 -1.76 14.15 0.01
N SER A 45 -2.61 13.16 0.30
CA SER A 45 -3.96 13.32 0.83
C SER A 45 -4.03 13.59 2.34
N GLY A 46 -2.89 13.52 3.05
CA GLY A 46 -2.79 13.72 4.49
C GLY A 46 -2.14 12.55 5.22
N LYS A 47 -2.30 12.54 6.54
CA LYS A 47 -1.77 11.45 7.36
C LYS A 47 -2.59 10.18 7.20
N VAL A 48 -1.89 9.06 7.09
CA VAL A 48 -2.45 7.72 7.12
C VAL A 48 -1.94 7.00 8.35
N CYS A 49 -2.85 6.46 9.14
CA CYS A 49 -2.54 5.64 10.30
C CYS A 49 -3.02 4.22 10.04
N PHE A 50 -2.20 3.24 10.32
CA PHE A 50 -2.64 1.85 10.22
C PHE A 50 -2.04 0.98 11.33
N ALA A 51 -2.80 -0.01 11.74
CA ALA A 51 -2.32 -1.10 12.55
C ALA A 51 -2.14 -2.33 11.66
N GLN A 52 -1.05 -3.05 11.85
CA GLN A 52 -0.76 -4.30 11.16
C GLN A 52 -0.51 -5.44 12.14
N SER A 53 -0.94 -6.63 11.78
CA SER A 53 -0.66 -7.86 12.52
C SER A 53 -0.17 -8.95 11.59
N THR A 54 0.84 -9.68 12.03
CA THR A 54 1.38 -10.86 11.33
C THR A 54 0.76 -12.14 11.88
N PRO A 55 0.54 -13.18 11.05
CA PRO A 55 -0.07 -14.41 11.52
C PRO A 55 0.89 -15.17 12.44
N VAL A 56 0.35 -15.73 13.51
CA VAL A 56 1.06 -16.62 14.44
C VAL A 56 1.31 -17.99 13.80
N LEU A 57 0.36 -18.44 12.99
CA LEU A 57 0.44 -19.72 12.26
C LEU A 57 0.15 -19.50 10.77
N GLN A 58 0.89 -20.23 9.94
CA GLN A 58 0.69 -20.24 8.48
C GLN A 58 0.68 -21.68 7.96
N ALA A 59 -0.16 -21.94 7.00
CA ALA A 59 -0.21 -23.20 6.26
C ALA A 59 0.00 -22.94 4.75
N PRO A 60 0.76 -23.78 4.04
CA PRO A 60 1.61 -24.85 4.54
C PRO A 60 2.85 -24.32 5.28
N LYS A 61 3.29 -25.02 6.33
CA LYS A 61 4.40 -24.58 7.19
C LYS A 61 5.74 -24.39 6.46
N LYS A 62 5.94 -25.08 5.34
CA LYS A 62 7.19 -25.04 4.56
C LYS A 62 7.42 -23.71 3.86
N ASN A 63 6.37 -22.96 3.55
CA ASN A 63 6.43 -21.72 2.80
C ASN A 63 6.04 -20.54 3.69
N LYS A 64 7.02 -19.98 4.38
CA LYS A 64 6.79 -18.73 5.10
C LYS A 64 6.49 -17.62 4.09
N ARG A 65 5.40 -16.90 4.33
CA ARG A 65 4.92 -15.79 3.49
C ARG A 65 4.82 -14.53 4.34
N ASP A 66 4.99 -13.39 3.71
CA ASP A 66 4.77 -12.09 4.35
C ASP A 66 3.27 -11.74 4.35
N ALA A 67 2.50 -12.54 5.09
CA ALA A 67 1.08 -12.32 5.26
C ALA A 67 0.85 -11.32 6.38
N ARG A 68 -0.11 -10.41 6.19
CA ARG A 68 -0.48 -9.39 7.18
C ARG A 68 -1.95 -9.05 7.09
N LEU A 69 -2.51 -8.65 8.23
CA LEU A 69 -3.81 -8.03 8.33
C LEU A 69 -3.63 -6.55 8.70
N PHE A 70 -4.38 -5.66 8.07
CA PHE A 70 -4.31 -4.23 8.29
C PHE A 70 -5.66 -3.66 8.68
N ILE A 71 -5.63 -2.66 9.56
CA ILE A 71 -6.74 -1.76 9.84
C ILE A 71 -6.22 -0.35 9.57
N THR A 72 -6.79 0.33 8.58
CA THR A 72 -6.26 1.60 8.06
C THR A 72 -7.27 2.73 8.25
N PHE A 73 -6.74 3.89 8.61
CA PHE A 73 -7.46 5.14 8.79
C PHE A 73 -6.84 6.21 7.88
N ARG A 74 -7.65 6.78 6.99
CA ARG A 74 -7.27 7.84 6.05
C ARG A 74 -8.21 9.05 6.22
N PRO A 75 -8.00 9.88 7.25
CA PRO A 75 -8.92 11.00 7.54
C PRO A 75 -9.09 11.96 6.37
N GLY A 76 -8.01 12.24 5.63
CA GLY A 76 -8.05 13.10 4.44
C GLY A 76 -8.95 12.59 3.32
N GLU A 77 -9.18 11.29 3.26
CA GLU A 77 -10.08 10.63 2.30
C GLU A 77 -11.42 10.22 2.93
N LYS A 78 -11.67 10.59 4.18
CA LYS A 78 -12.85 10.20 4.98
C LYS A 78 -13.02 8.68 5.12
N ILE A 79 -11.90 7.95 5.08
CA ILE A 79 -11.87 6.49 5.26
C ILE A 79 -11.53 6.18 6.71
N SER A 80 -12.35 5.36 7.34
CA SER A 80 -12.13 4.84 8.68
C SER A 80 -12.39 3.35 8.72
N ASN A 81 -11.59 2.62 9.49
CA ASN A 81 -11.71 1.17 9.68
C ASN A 81 -11.60 0.35 8.37
N GLU A 82 -10.81 0.78 7.40
CA GLU A 82 -10.54 -0.01 6.21
C GLU A 82 -9.77 -1.27 6.58
N ILE A 83 -10.36 -2.43 6.32
CA ILE A 83 -9.75 -3.73 6.59
C ILE A 83 -9.18 -4.30 5.29
N SER A 84 -7.90 -4.60 5.32
CA SER A 84 -7.22 -5.25 4.20
C SER A 84 -6.26 -6.34 4.68
N ALA A 85 -5.94 -7.25 3.79
CA ALA A 85 -5.00 -8.33 4.06
C ALA A 85 -4.10 -8.58 2.85
N THR A 86 -2.87 -9.02 3.12
CA THR A 86 -1.98 -9.60 2.11
C THR A 86 -1.59 -11.02 2.53
N ALA A 87 -1.39 -11.88 1.57
CA ALA A 87 -0.91 -13.24 1.81
C ALA A 87 0.58 -13.42 1.48
N GLY A 88 1.24 -12.34 1.02
CA GLY A 88 2.62 -12.36 0.54
C GLY A 88 2.75 -12.94 -0.88
N TYR A 89 1.64 -13.04 -1.62
CA TYR A 89 1.58 -13.41 -3.03
C TYR A 89 0.33 -12.81 -3.67
N GLU A 90 0.28 -12.77 -5.00
CA GLU A 90 -0.90 -12.32 -5.73
C GLU A 90 -2.09 -13.26 -5.52
N PHE A 91 -3.23 -12.70 -5.12
CA PHE A 91 -4.47 -13.47 -5.00
C PHE A 91 -5.02 -13.83 -6.37
N ASN A 92 -5.45 -15.08 -6.53
CA ASN A 92 -6.18 -15.49 -7.72
C ASN A 92 -7.52 -14.73 -7.80
N LYS A 93 -7.81 -14.12 -8.95
CA LYS A 93 -9.02 -13.33 -9.15
C LYS A 93 -10.31 -14.13 -8.97
N ASN A 94 -10.26 -15.43 -9.29
CA ASN A 94 -11.41 -16.32 -9.22
C ASN A 94 -11.66 -16.91 -7.83
N ASN A 95 -10.68 -16.84 -6.92
CA ASN A 95 -10.81 -17.39 -5.59
C ASN A 95 -11.38 -16.34 -4.64
N THR A 96 -12.19 -16.78 -3.68
CA THR A 96 -12.69 -15.95 -2.61
C THR A 96 -11.68 -15.88 -1.47
N VAL A 97 -11.37 -14.68 -1.00
CA VAL A 97 -10.59 -14.45 0.22
C VAL A 97 -11.56 -14.30 1.39
N LEU A 98 -11.47 -15.18 2.35
CA LEU A 98 -12.34 -15.22 3.53
C LEU A 98 -11.53 -15.13 4.81
N ALA A 99 -12.07 -14.41 5.78
CA ALA A 99 -11.63 -14.45 7.17
C ALA A 99 -12.79 -14.89 8.07
N THR A 100 -12.46 -15.55 9.16
CA THR A 100 -13.43 -15.94 10.18
C THR A 100 -12.96 -15.45 11.55
N SER A 101 -13.87 -14.93 12.34
CA SER A 101 -13.62 -14.54 13.72
C SER A 101 -14.82 -14.94 14.57
N GLY A 102 -14.65 -15.93 15.44
CA GLY A 102 -15.75 -16.57 16.14
C GLY A 102 -16.78 -17.14 15.15
N ASN A 103 -18.03 -16.72 15.28
CA ASN A 103 -19.12 -17.15 14.39
C ASN A 103 -19.29 -16.26 13.14
N ASN A 104 -18.47 -15.22 13.00
CA ASN A 104 -18.58 -14.28 11.90
C ASN A 104 -17.69 -14.69 10.73
N LYS A 105 -18.20 -14.52 9.51
CA LYS A 105 -17.48 -14.70 8.25
C LYS A 105 -17.40 -13.39 7.50
N PHE A 106 -16.19 -13.04 7.08
CA PHE A 106 -15.88 -11.81 6.38
C PHE A 106 -15.31 -12.14 5.00
N LYS A 107 -15.81 -11.47 3.98
CA LYS A 107 -15.37 -11.61 2.61
C LYS A 107 -14.57 -10.39 2.18
N PHE A 108 -13.42 -10.62 1.59
CA PHE A 108 -12.62 -9.58 0.97
C PHE A 108 -12.94 -9.57 -0.52
N ASP A 109 -13.70 -8.57 -0.94
CA ASP A 109 -14.31 -8.54 -2.26
C ASP A 109 -13.41 -7.96 -3.35
N ILE A 110 -12.52 -7.04 -2.99
CA ILE A 110 -11.57 -6.41 -3.91
C ILE A 110 -10.21 -7.04 -3.73
N LYS A 111 -9.58 -7.45 -4.85
CA LYS A 111 -8.21 -8.00 -4.89
C LYS A 111 -7.41 -7.25 -5.93
N GLN A 112 -6.29 -6.66 -5.49
CA GLN A 112 -5.40 -5.91 -6.35
C GLN A 112 -3.98 -5.88 -5.77
N GLN A 113 -2.97 -6.08 -6.60
CA GLN A 113 -1.55 -5.94 -6.22
C GLN A 113 -1.16 -6.72 -4.96
N GLY A 114 -1.65 -7.96 -4.81
CA GLY A 114 -1.34 -8.79 -3.64
C GLY A 114 -2.11 -8.44 -2.37
N PHE A 115 -3.01 -7.46 -2.43
CA PHE A 115 -3.91 -7.11 -1.35
C PHE A 115 -5.35 -7.54 -1.64
N ALA A 116 -6.10 -7.78 -0.57
CA ALA A 116 -7.54 -7.97 -0.58
C ALA A 116 -8.20 -7.04 0.43
N TRP A 117 -9.30 -6.37 0.05
CA TRP A 117 -10.03 -5.43 0.88
C TRP A 117 -11.47 -5.87 1.11
N MET A 118 -11.98 -5.53 2.29
CA MET A 118 -13.42 -5.56 2.56
C MET A 118 -14.07 -4.29 2.01
N THR A 119 -15.30 -4.42 1.50
CA THR A 119 -16.07 -3.29 0.97
C THR A 119 -17.26 -2.91 1.86
N SER A 120 -17.53 -3.70 2.89
CA SER A 120 -18.68 -3.50 3.77
C SER A 120 -18.28 -2.77 5.05
N ASN A 121 -18.51 -1.46 5.11
CA ASN A 121 -18.28 -0.64 6.31
C ASN A 121 -18.95 -1.19 7.57
N LYS A 122 -20.11 -1.85 7.44
CA LYS A 122 -20.79 -2.49 8.57
C LYS A 122 -20.00 -3.70 9.08
N LYS A 123 -19.46 -4.51 8.18
CA LYS A 123 -18.65 -5.69 8.55
C LYS A 123 -17.29 -5.32 9.11
N GLU A 124 -16.68 -4.26 8.59
CA GLU A 124 -15.40 -3.74 9.10
C GLU A 124 -15.49 -3.33 10.57
N LYS A 125 -16.62 -2.73 10.98
CA LYS A 125 -16.85 -2.36 12.38
C LYS A 125 -17.07 -3.55 13.31
N ILE A 126 -17.47 -4.69 12.78
CA ILE A 126 -17.73 -5.91 13.56
C ILE A 126 -16.45 -6.74 13.72
N MET A 127 -15.55 -6.67 12.74
CA MET A 127 -14.26 -7.36 12.74
C MET A 127 -13.29 -6.77 13.74
#